data_c65cd927bc25c7b2921f598ee8c64741
#
_entry.id   c65cd927bc25c7b2921f598ee8c64741
#
_cell.length_a   1.000
_cell.length_b   1.000
_cell.length_c   1.000
_cell.angle_alpha   90.00
_cell.angle_beta   90.00
_cell.angle_gamma   90.00
#
_symmetry.space_group_name_H-M   'P 1'
#
loop_
_entity.id
_entity.type
_entity.pdbx_description
1 polymer ?
#
loop_
_entity_poly.entity_id
_entity_poly.type
_entity_poly.pdbx_seq_one_letter_code
_entity_poly.pdbx_strand_id
1 'polypeptide(L)'
;MDQEQESTIALPSEETIERAISEAVSNETPNESVEGQVPVTFMDEHHFENLKEFVGDRAADGKLTHEEIDEIITEIKGSQQSHGWLTKQQTAELKAFARVRTAEGLVATGKKLPWGLRIFAGLVAANSILSILSIIGAALLLFLGLQNGTVDGSELKEGLEATAKHIGALTMTEVVMLIVDVVLHAVNAIISIVLAVRLALNKRAGASQTAHVVIALTIIAMIVQSMTTGISEALIAPAVSLVILIALDSYLNPNLSAERKLDRKLRELDTENRAETGTLGLDLEGKGYIRLDFFNLFWLFVVGCFLGLIVEIIWHMVVVDPGVYQDRAGLLYGPFSPIYGCGALLMTLALNRHRSANIILIFVACTIIGGAFEWFVSYWMETAFGIIAWDYHGYFLGDLLGGRTCLMFSSMFGLLGVLWIKLILPMLLKLINKIPWKARYVVTSICAVLMLVDCVMTIQAIDCWYERAAGKEVTTPVQQFYDENYDDEWMQNRFQTMDLDPSRSAHS
;
A
#
# COMPACT_ATOMS: atom_id res chain seq x y z
N MET A 1 56.59 -3.18 0.09
CA MET A 1 56.50 -1.76 0.57
C MET A 1 55.33 -1.16 -0.20
N ASP A 2 54.13 -1.53 0.20
CA ASP A 2 52.90 -1.02 -0.40
C ASP A 2 52.24 -0.11 0.63
N GLN A 3 52.08 1.14 0.24
CA GLN A 3 51.40 2.13 1.03
C GLN A 3 49.91 1.91 0.86
N GLU A 4 49.23 1.43 1.89
CA GLU A 4 47.78 1.54 2.03
C GLU A 4 47.39 3.02 2.15
N GLN A 5 46.76 3.56 1.12
CA GLN A 5 46.02 4.81 1.22
C GLN A 5 44.78 4.59 2.07
N GLU A 6 44.86 4.95 3.34
CA GLU A 6 43.68 5.22 4.18
C GLU A 6 42.84 6.33 3.56
N SER A 7 41.72 5.98 2.95
CA SER A 7 40.71 6.99 2.58
C SER A 7 39.97 7.42 3.84
N THR A 8 40.45 8.49 4.45
CA THR A 8 39.77 9.21 5.52
C THR A 8 38.45 9.74 4.97
N ILE A 9 37.34 9.14 5.32
CA ILE A 9 36.01 9.68 5.05
C ILE A 9 35.84 10.87 5.97
N ALA A 10 35.94 12.08 5.40
CA ALA A 10 35.71 13.32 6.11
C ALA A 10 34.28 13.35 6.70
N LEU A 11 34.19 13.62 7.99
CA LEU A 11 32.91 13.88 8.68
C LEU A 11 32.22 15.08 8.01
N PRO A 12 30.89 15.03 7.85
CA PRO A 12 30.14 16.18 7.34
C PRO A 12 30.37 17.38 8.28
N SER A 13 30.70 18.53 7.72
CA SER A 13 30.87 19.76 8.49
C SER A 13 29.56 20.18 9.16
N GLU A 14 29.62 20.94 10.26
CA GLU A 14 28.44 21.51 10.92
C GLU A 14 27.52 22.20 9.91
N GLU A 15 28.04 22.86 8.92
CA GLU A 15 27.36 23.50 7.80
C GLU A 15 26.56 22.49 6.92
N THR A 16 27.06 21.28 6.75
CA THR A 16 26.39 20.20 6.02
C THR A 16 25.24 19.60 6.83
N ILE A 17 25.41 19.55 8.15
CA ILE A 17 24.40 19.09 9.10
C ILE A 17 23.27 20.13 9.22
N GLU A 18 23.61 21.40 9.36
CA GLU A 18 22.65 22.51 9.37
C GLU A 18 21.89 22.61 8.03
N ARG A 19 22.55 22.37 6.92
CA ARG A 19 21.92 22.35 5.61
C ARG A 19 20.95 21.18 5.44
N ALA A 20 21.29 19.99 5.90
CA ALA A 20 20.40 18.83 5.89
C ALA A 20 19.19 19.01 6.82
N ILE A 21 19.39 19.66 7.97
CA ILE A 21 18.32 20.05 8.90
C ILE A 21 17.46 21.15 8.26
N SER A 22 18.07 22.17 7.66
CA SER A 22 17.37 23.26 6.96
C SER A 22 16.56 22.77 5.75
N GLU A 23 17.06 21.83 4.96
CA GLU A 23 16.34 21.22 3.84
C GLU A 23 15.16 20.33 4.34
N ALA A 24 15.31 19.67 5.48
CA ALA A 24 14.21 18.92 6.10
C ALA A 24 13.13 19.83 6.70
N VAL A 25 13.54 21.02 7.18
CA VAL A 25 12.68 22.02 7.85
C VAL A 25 12.02 22.96 6.86
N SER A 26 12.67 23.32 5.73
CA SER A 26 12.20 24.34 4.79
C SER A 26 10.93 23.97 4.00
N ASN A 27 10.45 22.74 4.12
CA ASN A 27 9.22 22.27 3.46
C ASN A 27 7.95 22.38 4.33
N GLU A 28 8.01 22.93 5.54
CA GLU A 28 6.87 22.95 6.46
C GLU A 28 6.55 24.36 6.96
N THR A 29 5.52 25.00 6.39
CA THR A 29 4.87 26.20 6.99
C THR A 29 3.84 25.77 8.02
N PRO A 30 3.74 26.43 9.21
CA PRO A 30 2.74 26.12 10.23
C PRO A 30 1.32 26.39 9.71
N ASN A 31 0.39 25.51 10.03
CA ASN A 31 -1.00 25.61 9.61
C ASN A 31 -1.83 26.39 10.63
N GLU A 32 -2.70 27.28 10.12
CA GLU A 32 -3.70 28.01 10.92
C GLU A 32 -4.67 27.04 11.62
N SER A 33 -5.09 27.43 12.81
CA SER A 33 -5.97 26.72 13.75
C SER A 33 -7.18 26.06 13.09
N VAL A 34 -7.32 24.76 13.29
CA VAL A 34 -8.54 24.00 12.94
C VAL A 34 -9.56 24.23 14.07
N GLU A 35 -10.68 24.86 13.78
CA GLU A 35 -11.77 25.12 14.72
C GLU A 35 -12.23 23.84 15.45
N GLY A 36 -12.17 23.85 16.77
CA GLY A 36 -12.67 22.78 17.64
C GLY A 36 -11.63 21.85 18.25
N GLN A 37 -10.34 22.18 18.19
CA GLN A 37 -9.28 21.41 18.86
C GLN A 37 -9.04 21.89 20.30
N VAL A 38 -8.71 20.94 21.19
CA VAL A 38 -8.19 21.23 22.53
C VAL A 38 -6.89 22.03 22.35
N PRO A 39 -6.70 23.17 23.03
CA PRO A 39 -5.47 23.92 22.92
C PRO A 39 -4.30 23.08 23.45
N VAL A 40 -3.44 22.63 22.57
CA VAL A 40 -2.21 21.94 22.91
C VAL A 40 -1.11 22.98 23.02
N THR A 41 -0.49 23.09 24.17
CA THR A 41 0.69 23.94 24.37
C THR A 41 1.92 23.17 23.87
N PHE A 42 2.65 23.75 22.94
CA PHE A 42 3.92 23.19 22.46
C PHE A 42 5.10 23.80 23.22
N MET A 43 6.17 23.01 23.35
CA MET A 43 7.41 23.41 24.02
C MET A 43 8.06 24.58 23.27
N ASP A 44 8.46 25.59 24.02
CA ASP A 44 9.20 26.72 23.46
C ASP A 44 10.67 26.33 23.09
N GLU A 45 11.30 27.16 22.28
CA GLU A 45 12.63 26.92 21.73
C GLU A 45 13.70 26.81 22.83
N HIS A 46 13.61 27.60 23.88
CA HIS A 46 14.61 27.61 24.97
C HIS A 46 14.60 26.28 25.77
N HIS A 47 13.42 25.78 26.12
CA HIS A 47 13.30 24.50 26.82
C HIS A 47 13.64 23.32 25.90
N PHE A 48 13.36 23.44 24.61
CA PHE A 48 13.75 22.45 23.62
C PHE A 48 15.26 22.34 23.46
N GLU A 49 15.99 23.45 23.37
CA GLU A 49 17.47 23.44 23.27
C GLU A 49 18.10 22.80 24.52
N ASN A 50 17.60 23.08 25.74
CA ASN A 50 18.09 22.42 26.95
C ASN A 50 17.89 20.90 26.92
N LEU A 51 16.73 20.46 26.41
CA LEU A 51 16.43 19.04 26.23
C LEU A 51 17.33 18.39 25.19
N LYS A 52 17.62 19.09 24.09
CA LYS A 52 18.51 18.66 23.04
C LYS A 52 19.95 18.51 23.51
N GLU A 53 20.44 19.45 24.33
CA GLU A 53 21.75 19.38 24.97
C GLU A 53 21.85 18.15 25.87
N PHE A 54 20.86 17.94 26.73
CA PHE A 54 20.77 16.74 27.59
C PHE A 54 20.84 15.44 26.81
N VAL A 55 20.07 15.33 25.71
CA VAL A 55 20.09 14.16 24.82
C VAL A 55 21.45 14.01 24.12
N GLY A 56 22.08 15.14 23.76
CA GLY A 56 23.40 15.17 23.13
C GLY A 56 24.50 14.62 24.02
N ASP A 57 24.48 15.01 25.29
CA ASP A 57 25.46 14.55 26.29
C ASP A 57 25.35 13.05 26.54
N ARG A 58 24.13 12.51 26.60
CA ARG A 58 23.89 11.07 26.77
C ARG A 58 24.21 10.25 25.50
N ALA A 59 24.10 10.87 24.33
CA ALA A 59 24.43 10.23 23.05
C ALA A 59 25.91 10.35 22.66
N ALA A 60 26.72 11.11 23.42
CA ALA A 60 28.11 11.44 23.07
C ALA A 60 29.04 10.21 23.00
N ASP A 61 28.77 9.16 23.78
CA ASP A 61 29.57 7.94 23.80
C ASP A 61 29.29 6.97 22.64
N GLY A 62 28.42 7.35 21.69
CA GLY A 62 28.15 6.58 20.47
C GLY A 62 27.31 5.34 20.65
N LYS A 63 26.83 5.03 21.86
CA LYS A 63 25.93 3.89 22.15
C LYS A 63 24.92 4.30 23.23
N LEU A 64 23.70 4.56 22.81
CA LEU A 64 22.60 4.68 23.77
C LEU A 64 22.29 3.32 24.39
N THR A 65 22.54 3.18 25.68
CA THR A 65 22.14 2.00 26.49
C THR A 65 20.64 2.02 26.77
N HIS A 66 20.12 0.93 27.32
CA HIS A 66 18.71 0.87 27.72
C HIS A 66 18.39 1.86 28.81
N GLU A 67 19.31 2.06 29.74
CA GLU A 67 19.20 2.92 30.90
C GLU A 67 19.19 4.39 30.48
N GLU A 68 20.11 4.80 29.60
CA GLU A 68 20.17 6.15 29.03
C GLU A 68 18.92 6.51 28.20
N ILE A 69 18.37 5.56 27.43
CA ILE A 69 17.09 5.77 26.72
C ILE A 69 15.94 6.00 27.71
N ASP A 70 15.87 5.23 28.80
CA ASP A 70 14.82 5.38 29.79
C ASP A 70 14.99 6.68 30.60
N GLU A 71 16.22 7.15 30.85
CA GLU A 71 16.51 8.48 31.41
C GLU A 71 16.07 9.60 30.45
N ILE A 72 16.45 9.52 29.17
CA ILE A 72 16.01 10.49 28.14
C ILE A 72 14.50 10.59 28.07
N ILE A 73 13.81 9.48 28.06
CA ILE A 73 12.33 9.46 28.02
C ILE A 73 11.72 10.05 29.30
N THR A 74 12.34 9.81 30.44
CA THR A 74 11.88 10.37 31.72
C THR A 74 12.03 11.89 31.75
N GLU A 75 13.16 12.41 31.24
CA GLU A 75 13.40 13.84 31.11
C GLU A 75 12.44 14.50 30.12
N ILE A 76 12.21 13.86 28.96
CA ILE A 76 11.24 14.35 27.98
C ILE A 76 9.84 14.41 28.60
N LYS A 77 9.41 13.40 29.35
CA LYS A 77 8.12 13.41 30.04
C LYS A 77 8.00 14.54 31.06
N GLY A 78 9.04 14.74 31.86
CA GLY A 78 9.09 15.83 32.82
C GLY A 78 9.01 17.21 32.16
N SER A 79 9.78 17.41 31.12
CA SER A 79 9.79 18.65 30.34
C SER A 79 8.46 18.90 29.62
N GLN A 80 7.82 17.86 29.10
CA GLN A 80 6.51 17.99 28.45
C GLN A 80 5.40 18.34 29.45
N GLN A 81 5.45 17.82 30.64
CA GLN A 81 4.47 18.15 31.71
C GLN A 81 4.56 19.59 32.17
N SER A 82 5.77 20.17 32.19
CA SER A 82 6.02 21.52 32.68
C SER A 82 6.02 22.58 31.58
N HIS A 83 6.44 22.26 30.36
CA HIS A 83 6.72 23.25 29.31
C HIS A 83 5.96 22.99 28.00
N GLY A 84 5.13 21.94 27.93
CA GLY A 84 4.35 21.60 26.75
C GLY A 84 4.98 20.52 25.85
N TRP A 85 4.28 20.15 24.80
CA TRP A 85 4.63 19.02 23.94
C TRP A 85 5.73 19.38 22.94
N LEU A 86 6.51 18.37 22.56
CA LEU A 86 7.40 18.49 21.43
C LEU A 86 6.61 18.59 20.14
N THR A 87 6.92 19.56 19.28
CA THR A 87 6.42 19.63 17.93
C THR A 87 6.99 18.47 17.09
N LYS A 88 6.38 18.20 15.95
CA LYS A 88 6.88 17.19 15.00
C LYS A 88 8.29 17.55 14.51
N GLN A 89 8.53 18.84 14.32
CA GLN A 89 9.83 19.38 13.93
C GLN A 89 10.86 19.16 15.04
N GLN A 90 10.56 19.55 16.27
CA GLN A 90 11.42 19.33 17.45
C GLN A 90 11.68 17.84 17.68
N THR A 91 10.66 16.98 17.53
CA THR A 91 10.84 15.52 17.64
C THR A 91 11.76 14.99 16.51
N ALA A 92 11.60 15.48 15.29
CA ALA A 92 12.47 15.09 14.16
C ALA A 92 13.89 15.59 14.35
N GLU A 93 14.06 16.82 14.85
CA GLU A 93 15.36 17.41 15.17
C GLU A 93 16.07 16.69 16.30
N LEU A 94 15.36 16.36 17.38
CA LEU A 94 15.88 15.58 18.50
C LEU A 94 16.38 14.20 18.05
N LYS A 95 15.60 13.55 17.17
CA LYS A 95 15.97 12.28 16.55
C LYS A 95 17.18 12.42 15.64
N ALA A 96 17.21 13.46 14.80
CA ALA A 96 18.34 13.73 13.91
C ALA A 96 19.61 14.01 14.71
N PHE A 97 19.49 14.78 15.78
CA PHE A 97 20.60 15.13 16.67
C PHE A 97 21.14 13.90 17.41
N ALA A 98 20.27 13.09 18.03
CA ALA A 98 20.64 11.80 18.63
C ALA A 98 21.30 10.85 17.61
N ARG A 99 20.82 10.89 16.35
CA ARG A 99 21.37 10.11 15.23
C ARG A 99 22.79 10.53 14.84
N VAL A 100 23.03 11.83 14.75
CA VAL A 100 24.36 12.36 14.41
C VAL A 100 25.36 11.99 15.49
N ARG A 101 25.01 12.20 16.76
CA ARG A 101 25.87 11.87 17.90
C ARG A 101 26.15 10.37 18.03
N THR A 102 25.14 9.51 17.82
CA THR A 102 25.37 8.05 17.78
C THR A 102 26.06 7.59 16.50
N ALA A 103 25.89 8.28 15.37
CA ALA A 103 26.59 7.96 14.12
C ALA A 103 28.07 8.31 14.15
N GLU A 104 28.47 9.38 14.84
CA GLU A 104 29.87 9.70 15.11
C GLU A 104 30.59 8.56 15.84
N GLY A 105 29.90 7.86 16.77
CA GLY A 105 30.42 6.67 17.44
C GLY A 105 30.36 5.38 16.62
N LEU A 106 29.50 5.30 15.61
CA LEU A 106 29.22 4.09 14.81
C LEU A 106 29.95 4.04 13.45
N VAL A 107 30.40 5.18 12.92
CA VAL A 107 31.30 5.24 11.75
C VAL A 107 32.59 4.46 12.06
N ALA A 108 32.99 4.41 13.33
CA ALA A 108 34.14 3.60 13.78
C ALA A 108 33.90 2.08 13.69
N THR A 109 32.67 1.57 13.56
CA THR A 109 32.39 0.13 13.63
C THR A 109 31.88 -0.50 12.33
N GLY A 110 31.90 0.20 11.18
CA GLY A 110 31.66 -0.32 9.82
C GLY A 110 30.74 -1.55 9.71
N LYS A 111 29.54 -1.53 10.33
CA LYS A 111 28.65 -2.70 10.33
C LYS A 111 28.16 -2.97 8.90
N LYS A 112 28.78 -3.97 8.29
CA LYS A 112 28.37 -4.54 7.00
C LYS A 112 26.93 -5.08 7.11
N LEU A 113 26.18 -5.02 6.03
CA LEU A 113 24.86 -5.69 5.95
C LEU A 113 24.98 -7.15 6.39
N PRO A 114 24.02 -7.69 7.15
CA PRO A 114 23.96 -9.12 7.47
C PRO A 114 24.10 -9.96 6.20
N TRP A 115 24.80 -11.07 6.31
CA TRP A 115 25.09 -11.93 5.17
C TRP A 115 23.81 -12.45 4.48
N GLY A 116 22.73 -12.68 5.25
CA GLY A 116 21.42 -13.06 4.71
C GLY A 116 20.84 -12.03 3.73
N LEU A 117 21.00 -10.73 4.00
CA LEU A 117 20.56 -9.68 3.07
C LEU A 117 21.43 -9.57 1.81
N ARG A 118 22.70 -9.97 1.89
CA ARG A 118 23.57 -10.07 0.71
C ARG A 118 23.19 -11.25 -0.16
N ILE A 119 22.84 -12.38 0.44
CA ILE A 119 22.30 -13.53 -0.28
C ILE A 119 20.97 -13.16 -0.94
N PHE A 120 20.06 -12.51 -0.20
CA PHE A 120 18.81 -12.04 -0.77
C PHE A 120 19.04 -11.10 -1.95
N ALA A 121 19.96 -10.14 -1.83
CA ALA A 121 20.36 -9.26 -2.94
C ALA A 121 20.86 -10.07 -4.15
N GLY A 122 21.69 -11.09 -3.90
CA GLY A 122 22.17 -12.00 -4.96
C GLY A 122 21.05 -12.79 -5.62
N LEU A 123 20.09 -13.29 -4.85
CA LEU A 123 18.92 -14.02 -5.37
C LEU A 123 18.00 -13.12 -6.18
N VAL A 124 17.74 -11.89 -5.69
CA VAL A 124 16.95 -10.89 -6.43
C VAL A 124 17.63 -10.53 -7.74
N ALA A 125 18.95 -10.29 -7.73
CA ALA A 125 19.71 -10.01 -8.95
C ALA A 125 19.64 -11.17 -9.94
N ALA A 126 19.89 -12.40 -9.48
CA ALA A 126 19.84 -13.59 -10.31
C ALA A 126 18.45 -13.81 -10.92
N ASN A 127 17.40 -13.71 -10.13
CA ASN A 127 16.02 -13.82 -10.61
C ASN A 127 15.68 -12.75 -11.63
N SER A 128 16.07 -11.50 -11.37
CA SER A 128 15.83 -10.38 -12.30
C SER A 128 16.59 -10.54 -13.61
N ILE A 129 17.83 -11.01 -13.57
CA ILE A 129 18.62 -11.31 -14.79
C ILE A 129 17.97 -12.45 -15.57
N LEU A 130 17.56 -13.54 -14.92
CA LEU A 130 16.85 -14.65 -15.55
C LEU A 130 15.55 -14.19 -16.20
N SER A 131 14.78 -13.34 -15.53
CA SER A 131 13.54 -12.76 -16.09
C SER A 131 13.82 -11.94 -17.36
N ILE A 132 14.84 -11.10 -17.36
CA ILE A 132 15.24 -10.31 -18.54
C ILE A 132 15.70 -11.24 -19.68
N LEU A 133 16.52 -12.24 -19.36
CA LEU A 133 16.98 -13.21 -20.36
C LEU A 133 15.83 -14.03 -20.95
N SER A 134 14.83 -14.39 -20.13
CA SER A 134 13.61 -15.07 -20.58
C SER A 134 12.81 -14.20 -21.55
N ILE A 135 12.60 -12.91 -21.21
CA ILE A 135 11.89 -11.95 -22.08
C ILE A 135 12.64 -11.78 -23.41
N ILE A 136 13.97 -11.59 -23.36
CA ILE A 136 14.80 -11.45 -24.56
C ILE A 136 14.77 -12.74 -25.39
N GLY A 137 14.87 -13.91 -24.72
CA GLY A 137 14.81 -15.22 -25.38
C GLY A 137 13.48 -15.44 -26.08
N ALA A 138 12.36 -15.15 -25.42
CA ALA A 138 11.03 -15.24 -26.02
C ALA A 138 10.88 -14.30 -27.22
N ALA A 139 11.31 -13.03 -27.07
CA ALA A 139 11.28 -12.07 -28.18
C ALA A 139 12.16 -12.49 -29.36
N LEU A 140 13.33 -13.04 -29.08
CA LEU A 140 14.24 -13.55 -30.13
C LEU A 140 13.66 -14.77 -30.87
N LEU A 141 13.06 -15.71 -30.11
CA LEU A 141 12.39 -16.87 -30.67
C LEU A 141 11.22 -16.47 -31.57
N LEU A 142 10.43 -15.51 -31.14
CA LEU A 142 9.30 -14.94 -31.89
C LEU A 142 9.79 -14.23 -33.14
N PHE A 143 10.87 -13.44 -33.06
CA PHE A 143 11.47 -12.76 -34.21
C PHE A 143 12.07 -13.75 -35.23
N LEU A 144 12.81 -14.75 -34.78
CA LEU A 144 13.39 -15.78 -35.63
C LEU A 144 12.31 -16.66 -36.28
N GLY A 145 11.23 -16.98 -35.55
CA GLY A 145 10.08 -17.72 -36.05
C GLY A 145 9.34 -16.97 -37.15
N LEU A 146 9.19 -15.65 -36.99
CA LEU A 146 8.57 -14.77 -37.98
C LEU A 146 9.45 -14.57 -39.22
N GLN A 147 10.78 -14.54 -39.07
CA GLN A 147 11.71 -14.22 -40.17
C GLN A 147 12.11 -15.42 -41.03
N ASN A 148 12.20 -16.61 -40.49
CA ASN A 148 12.85 -17.72 -41.18
C ASN A 148 11.93 -18.82 -41.73
N GLY A 149 10.67 -18.92 -41.36
CA GLY A 149 9.79 -20.00 -41.86
C GLY A 149 10.37 -21.42 -41.85
N THR A 150 11.60 -21.60 -41.41
CA THR A 150 12.42 -22.80 -41.45
C THR A 150 13.23 -22.96 -40.15
N VAL A 151 12.57 -23.36 -39.08
CA VAL A 151 13.30 -23.99 -37.95
C VAL A 151 13.13 -25.48 -38.12
N ASP A 152 14.21 -26.14 -38.45
CA ASP A 152 14.29 -27.59 -38.69
C ASP A 152 14.39 -28.38 -37.36
N GLY A 153 13.40 -28.19 -36.53
CA GLY A 153 13.22 -28.91 -35.26
C GLY A 153 11.72 -29.10 -35.05
N SER A 154 11.23 -30.32 -35.23
CA SER A 154 9.78 -30.62 -35.25
C SER A 154 9.06 -30.11 -33.96
N GLU A 155 9.64 -30.29 -32.77
CA GLU A 155 9.07 -29.84 -31.51
C GLU A 155 9.09 -28.32 -31.31
N LEU A 156 10.17 -27.62 -31.77
CA LEU A 156 10.28 -26.18 -31.66
C LEU A 156 9.34 -25.49 -32.68
N LYS A 157 9.14 -26.09 -33.84
CA LYS A 157 8.21 -25.60 -34.86
C LYS A 157 6.76 -25.75 -34.42
N GLU A 158 6.40 -26.88 -33.80
CA GLU A 158 5.06 -27.11 -33.26
C GLU A 158 4.75 -26.10 -32.12
N GLY A 159 5.70 -25.86 -31.21
CA GLY A 159 5.56 -24.86 -30.15
C GLY A 159 5.44 -23.42 -30.66
N LEU A 160 6.21 -23.06 -31.70
CA LEU A 160 6.14 -21.75 -32.35
C LEU A 160 4.85 -21.56 -33.18
N GLU A 161 4.40 -22.59 -33.87
CA GLU A 161 3.12 -22.57 -34.61
C GLU A 161 1.93 -22.51 -33.66
N ALA A 162 1.97 -23.23 -32.52
CA ALA A 162 0.96 -23.14 -31.49
C ALA A 162 0.92 -21.74 -30.85
N THR A 163 2.09 -21.17 -30.54
CA THR A 163 2.21 -19.80 -29.98
C THR A 163 1.73 -18.75 -30.99
N ALA A 164 2.15 -18.84 -32.27
CA ALA A 164 1.71 -17.92 -33.30
C ALA A 164 0.20 -18.03 -33.59
N LYS A 165 -0.36 -19.23 -33.55
CA LYS A 165 -1.80 -19.47 -33.66
C LYS A 165 -2.55 -18.90 -32.43
N HIS A 166 -2.00 -19.07 -31.25
CA HIS A 166 -2.54 -18.51 -30.04
C HIS A 166 -2.54 -16.97 -30.08
N ILE A 167 -1.40 -16.34 -30.44
CA ILE A 167 -1.31 -14.88 -30.60
C ILE A 167 -2.26 -14.37 -31.68
N GLY A 168 -2.42 -15.09 -32.79
CA GLY A 168 -3.35 -14.73 -33.86
C GLY A 168 -4.84 -14.89 -33.52
N ALA A 169 -5.15 -15.65 -32.47
CA ALA A 169 -6.49 -15.80 -31.93
C ALA A 169 -6.84 -14.76 -30.81
N LEU A 170 -5.82 -14.03 -30.30
CA LEU A 170 -6.01 -13.05 -29.25
C LEU A 170 -6.77 -11.82 -29.75
N THR A 171 -7.63 -11.31 -28.89
CA THR A 171 -8.28 -10.01 -29.11
C THR A 171 -7.25 -8.88 -28.98
N MET A 172 -7.58 -7.69 -29.49
CA MET A 172 -6.70 -6.52 -29.36
C MET A 172 -6.46 -6.17 -27.88
N THR A 173 -7.43 -6.38 -27.02
CA THR A 173 -7.32 -6.16 -25.57
C THR A 173 -6.31 -7.09 -24.93
N GLU A 174 -6.36 -8.39 -25.26
CA GLU A 174 -5.42 -9.38 -24.73
C GLU A 174 -3.97 -9.08 -25.17
N VAL A 175 -3.79 -8.69 -26.43
CA VAL A 175 -2.47 -8.29 -26.95
C VAL A 175 -1.93 -7.07 -26.20
N VAL A 176 -2.75 -6.05 -25.95
CA VAL A 176 -2.35 -4.86 -25.21
C VAL A 176 -1.99 -5.23 -23.76
N MET A 177 -2.80 -6.07 -23.10
CA MET A 177 -2.52 -6.53 -21.73
C MET A 177 -1.23 -7.33 -21.64
N LEU A 178 -0.99 -8.22 -22.58
CA LEU A 178 0.26 -8.98 -22.66
C LEU A 178 1.49 -8.06 -22.80
N ILE A 179 1.40 -7.05 -23.67
CA ILE A 179 2.48 -6.06 -23.84
C ILE A 179 2.70 -5.27 -22.53
N VAL A 180 1.64 -4.83 -21.88
CA VAL A 180 1.72 -4.12 -20.60
C VAL A 180 2.37 -5.00 -19.54
N ASP A 181 1.99 -6.26 -19.43
CA ASP A 181 2.55 -7.23 -18.49
C ASP A 181 4.07 -7.43 -18.72
N VAL A 182 4.48 -7.68 -19.96
CA VAL A 182 5.91 -7.83 -20.33
C VAL A 182 6.71 -6.56 -19.98
N VAL A 183 6.17 -5.38 -20.30
CA VAL A 183 6.83 -4.10 -20.00
C VAL A 183 6.96 -3.90 -18.49
N LEU A 184 5.91 -4.17 -17.71
CA LEU A 184 5.94 -4.06 -16.26
C LEU A 184 6.96 -5.01 -15.65
N HIS A 185 7.01 -6.26 -16.10
CA HIS A 185 8.00 -7.23 -15.63
C HIS A 185 9.43 -6.81 -15.97
N ALA A 186 9.68 -6.30 -17.18
CA ALA A 186 10.99 -5.79 -17.58
C ALA A 186 11.43 -4.60 -16.71
N VAL A 187 10.55 -3.62 -16.50
CA VAL A 187 10.83 -2.44 -15.66
C VAL A 187 11.08 -2.87 -14.22
N ASN A 188 10.23 -3.75 -13.67
CA ASN A 188 10.40 -4.26 -12.32
C ASN A 188 11.73 -5.02 -12.15
N ALA A 189 12.13 -5.84 -13.12
CA ALA A 189 13.40 -6.56 -13.11
C ALA A 189 14.60 -5.59 -13.13
N ILE A 190 14.59 -4.54 -13.95
CA ILE A 190 15.64 -3.54 -14.01
C ILE A 190 15.79 -2.81 -12.68
N ILE A 191 14.67 -2.36 -12.09
CA ILE A 191 14.70 -1.63 -10.81
C ILE A 191 15.10 -2.57 -9.67
N SER A 192 14.72 -3.84 -9.72
CA SER A 192 15.16 -4.87 -8.76
C SER A 192 16.68 -5.11 -8.82
N ILE A 193 17.31 -5.05 -10.00
CA ILE A 193 18.76 -5.09 -10.12
C ILE A 193 19.39 -3.86 -9.45
N VAL A 194 18.82 -2.67 -9.66
CA VAL A 194 19.29 -1.45 -8.98
C VAL A 194 19.19 -1.59 -7.45
N LEU A 195 18.08 -2.18 -6.96
CA LEU A 195 17.93 -2.50 -5.53
C LEU A 195 19.01 -3.45 -5.05
N ALA A 196 19.26 -4.54 -5.77
CA ALA A 196 20.29 -5.53 -5.44
C ALA A 196 21.68 -4.91 -5.39
N VAL A 197 22.03 -4.05 -6.37
CA VAL A 197 23.32 -3.33 -6.40
C VAL A 197 23.44 -2.37 -5.21
N ARG A 198 22.38 -1.62 -4.89
CA ARG A 198 22.38 -0.70 -3.73
C ARG A 198 22.56 -1.46 -2.41
N LEU A 199 21.91 -2.64 -2.28
CA LEU A 199 22.09 -3.53 -1.13
C LEU A 199 23.53 -4.07 -1.06
N ALA A 200 24.07 -4.54 -2.18
CA ALA A 200 25.44 -5.05 -2.24
C ALA A 200 26.47 -3.97 -1.86
N LEU A 201 26.24 -2.73 -2.28
CA LEU A 201 27.09 -1.57 -1.96
C LEU A 201 26.78 -0.96 -0.57
N ASN A 202 25.90 -1.56 0.23
CA ASN A 202 25.49 -1.08 1.56
C ASN A 202 24.90 0.36 1.58
N LYS A 203 24.32 0.83 0.47
CA LYS A 203 23.70 2.15 0.34
C LYS A 203 22.23 2.11 0.85
N ARG A 204 22.04 2.10 2.17
CA ARG A 204 20.75 1.82 2.83
C ARG A 204 19.63 2.79 2.47
N ALA A 205 19.87 4.10 2.55
CA ALA A 205 18.85 5.11 2.26
C ALA A 205 18.31 5.01 0.82
N GLY A 206 19.21 4.91 -0.16
CA GLY A 206 18.79 4.70 -1.55
C GLY A 206 18.16 3.33 -1.82
N ALA A 207 18.52 2.29 -1.04
CA ALA A 207 17.90 0.96 -1.15
C ALA A 207 16.45 0.97 -0.65
N SER A 208 16.13 1.66 0.45
CA SER A 208 14.75 1.79 0.94
C SER A 208 13.85 2.49 -0.08
N GLN A 209 14.27 3.62 -0.67
CA GLN A 209 13.50 4.29 -1.72
C GLN A 209 13.26 3.38 -2.94
N THR A 210 14.29 2.61 -3.35
CA THR A 210 14.14 1.67 -4.46
C THR A 210 13.21 0.51 -4.10
N ALA A 211 13.26 0.01 -2.85
CA ALA A 211 12.36 -1.03 -2.38
C ALA A 211 10.88 -0.59 -2.46
N HIS A 212 10.54 0.64 -2.10
CA HIS A 212 9.18 1.17 -2.25
C HIS A 212 8.71 1.15 -3.72
N VAL A 213 9.60 1.52 -4.66
CA VAL A 213 9.25 1.48 -6.09
C VAL A 213 9.03 0.05 -6.57
N VAL A 214 9.91 -0.89 -6.16
CA VAL A 214 9.76 -2.32 -6.51
C VAL A 214 8.47 -2.90 -5.92
N ILE A 215 8.12 -2.56 -4.68
CA ILE A 215 6.86 -2.96 -4.03
C ILE A 215 5.67 -2.49 -4.87
N ALA A 216 5.62 -1.20 -5.23
CA ALA A 216 4.53 -0.64 -6.02
C ALA A 216 4.41 -1.30 -7.41
N LEU A 217 5.53 -1.48 -8.10
CA LEU A 217 5.55 -2.15 -9.40
C LEU A 217 5.13 -3.63 -9.30
N THR A 218 5.54 -4.33 -8.25
CA THR A 218 5.15 -5.72 -8.03
C THR A 218 3.64 -5.83 -7.81
N ILE A 219 3.03 -4.93 -7.04
CA ILE A 219 1.59 -4.91 -6.85
C ILE A 219 0.86 -4.66 -8.17
N ILE A 220 1.30 -3.66 -8.95
CA ILE A 220 0.71 -3.36 -10.27
C ILE A 220 0.87 -4.55 -11.20
N ALA A 221 2.05 -5.18 -11.26
CA ALA A 221 2.28 -6.36 -12.08
C ALA A 221 1.38 -7.54 -11.67
N MET A 222 1.18 -7.77 -10.38
CA MET A 222 0.25 -8.82 -9.90
C MET A 222 -1.20 -8.55 -10.33
N ILE A 223 -1.65 -7.30 -10.30
CA ILE A 223 -2.98 -6.92 -10.80
C ILE A 223 -3.10 -7.21 -12.29
N VAL A 224 -2.14 -6.76 -13.10
CA VAL A 224 -2.14 -7.00 -14.56
C VAL A 224 -2.04 -8.50 -14.86
N GLN A 225 -1.18 -9.22 -14.15
CA GLN A 225 -1.04 -10.66 -14.31
C GLN A 225 -2.33 -11.41 -13.96
N SER A 226 -3.07 -10.99 -12.92
CA SER A 226 -4.38 -11.59 -12.61
C SER A 226 -5.41 -11.39 -13.73
N MET A 227 -5.27 -10.34 -14.53
CA MET A 227 -6.14 -10.08 -15.70
C MET A 227 -5.75 -10.93 -16.90
N THR A 228 -4.47 -11.33 -17.02
CA THR A 228 -3.97 -12.08 -18.19
C THR A 228 -3.97 -13.59 -18.00
N THR A 229 -3.68 -14.06 -16.78
CA THR A 229 -3.51 -15.49 -16.48
C THR A 229 -4.44 -16.01 -15.38
N GLY A 230 -5.32 -15.15 -14.85
CA GLY A 230 -6.16 -15.46 -13.69
C GLY A 230 -5.34 -15.56 -12.39
N ILE A 231 -5.95 -16.12 -11.36
CA ILE A 231 -5.29 -16.40 -10.08
C ILE A 231 -4.59 -17.75 -10.17
N SER A 232 -3.39 -17.74 -10.69
CA SER A 232 -2.58 -18.94 -10.93
C SER A 232 -1.40 -19.04 -9.95
N GLU A 233 -0.75 -20.20 -9.93
CA GLU A 233 0.48 -20.42 -9.15
C GLU A 233 1.58 -19.39 -9.48
N ALA A 234 1.52 -18.78 -10.66
CA ALA A 234 2.45 -17.72 -11.07
C ALA A 234 2.43 -16.49 -10.15
N LEU A 235 1.32 -16.22 -9.45
CA LEU A 235 1.22 -15.14 -8.47
C LEU A 235 1.91 -15.43 -7.13
N ILE A 236 2.23 -16.69 -6.82
CA ILE A 236 2.85 -17.07 -5.53
C ILE A 236 4.22 -16.44 -5.39
N ALA A 237 5.05 -16.52 -6.42
CA ALA A 237 6.42 -15.98 -6.37
C ALA A 237 6.46 -14.45 -6.16
N PRO A 238 5.72 -13.62 -6.91
CA PRO A 238 5.64 -12.19 -6.64
C PRO A 238 4.99 -11.86 -5.29
N ALA A 239 4.01 -12.63 -4.81
CA ALA A 239 3.42 -12.43 -3.49
C ALA A 239 4.44 -12.69 -2.37
N VAL A 240 5.21 -13.78 -2.43
CA VAL A 240 6.30 -14.06 -1.49
C VAL A 240 7.37 -12.97 -1.56
N SER A 241 7.75 -12.54 -2.76
CA SER A 241 8.69 -11.43 -2.96
C SER A 241 8.20 -10.14 -2.33
N LEU A 242 6.91 -9.84 -2.44
CA LEU A 242 6.28 -8.67 -1.82
C LEU A 242 6.40 -8.70 -0.30
N VAL A 243 6.10 -9.83 0.35
CA VAL A 243 6.27 -10.00 1.80
C VAL A 243 7.72 -9.78 2.22
N ILE A 244 8.67 -10.35 1.49
CA ILE A 244 10.10 -10.19 1.77
C ILE A 244 10.54 -8.73 1.56
N LEU A 245 10.06 -8.06 0.53
CA LEU A 245 10.37 -6.65 0.25
C LEU A 245 9.82 -5.71 1.34
N ILE A 246 8.62 -5.96 1.83
CA ILE A 246 8.03 -5.20 2.95
C ILE A 246 8.85 -5.40 4.23
N ALA A 247 9.25 -6.65 4.53
CA ALA A 247 10.11 -6.96 5.66
C ALA A 247 11.50 -6.32 5.49
N LEU A 248 12.06 -6.34 4.27
CA LEU A 248 13.32 -5.69 3.93
C LEU A 248 13.25 -4.18 4.11
N ASP A 249 12.19 -3.53 3.64
CA ASP A 249 12.02 -2.09 3.81
C ASP A 249 11.99 -1.69 5.29
N SER A 250 11.27 -2.46 6.11
CA SER A 250 11.28 -2.28 7.57
C SER A 250 12.67 -2.43 8.19
N TYR A 251 13.55 -3.25 7.58
CA TYR A 251 14.93 -3.44 8.03
C TYR A 251 15.89 -2.38 7.49
N LEU A 252 15.68 -1.94 6.24
CA LEU A 252 16.53 -0.96 5.57
C LEU A 252 16.35 0.45 6.09
N ASN A 253 15.21 0.72 6.73
CA ASN A 253 15.00 1.99 7.41
C ASN A 253 16.22 2.24 8.35
N PRO A 254 16.96 3.35 8.16
CA PRO A 254 18.34 3.50 8.64
C PRO A 254 18.52 3.56 10.16
N ASN A 255 17.45 3.32 10.91
CA ASN A 255 17.44 3.38 12.35
C ASN A 255 18.23 2.19 12.95
N LEU A 256 19.33 2.49 13.56
CA LEU A 256 20.12 1.58 14.37
C LEU A 256 19.29 1.01 15.52
N SER A 257 19.66 -0.15 16.08
CA SER A 257 18.83 -0.85 17.08
C SER A 257 18.49 -0.01 18.32
N ALA A 258 19.42 0.80 18.80
CA ALA A 258 19.21 1.73 19.92
C ALA A 258 18.31 2.90 19.51
N GLU A 259 18.52 3.48 18.35
CA GLU A 259 17.69 4.53 17.75
C GLU A 259 16.25 4.05 17.50
N ARG A 260 16.05 2.80 17.01
CA ARG A 260 14.72 2.20 16.91
C ARG A 260 14.01 2.13 18.26
N LYS A 261 14.75 1.90 19.34
CA LYS A 261 14.20 1.82 20.67
C LYS A 261 13.78 3.20 21.18
N LEU A 262 14.63 4.21 21.00
CA LEU A 262 14.30 5.60 21.29
C LEU A 262 13.11 6.08 20.44
N ASP A 263 13.13 5.83 19.15
CA ASP A 263 12.02 6.15 18.23
C ASP A 263 10.71 5.48 18.62
N ARG A 264 10.77 4.23 19.09
CA ARG A 264 9.58 3.51 19.55
C ARG A 264 9.05 4.15 20.84
N LYS A 265 9.93 4.47 21.77
CA LYS A 265 9.56 5.12 23.03
C LYS A 265 8.98 6.52 22.82
N LEU A 266 9.59 7.32 21.92
CA LEU A 266 9.06 8.63 21.55
C LEU A 266 7.69 8.54 20.87
N ARG A 267 7.47 7.53 20.02
CA ARG A 267 6.17 7.27 19.42
C ARG A 267 5.13 6.79 20.42
N GLU A 268 5.53 5.97 21.39
CA GLU A 268 4.65 5.54 22.50
C GLU A 268 4.23 6.75 23.33
N LEU A 269 5.17 7.66 23.64
CA LEU A 269 4.91 8.89 24.37
C LEU A 269 3.98 9.85 23.60
N ASP A 270 4.26 10.11 22.32
CA ASP A 270 3.37 10.91 21.45
C ASP A 270 1.95 10.31 21.41
N THR A 271 1.86 8.99 21.30
CA THR A 271 0.57 8.29 21.26
C THR A 271 -0.18 8.40 22.60
N GLU A 272 0.53 8.28 23.73
CA GLU A 272 -0.01 8.43 25.08
C GLU A 272 -0.58 9.84 25.29
N ASN A 273 0.21 10.86 24.97
CA ASN A 273 -0.19 12.26 25.07
C ASN A 273 -1.41 12.59 24.19
N ARG A 274 -1.43 12.09 22.94
CA ARG A 274 -2.57 12.27 22.01
C ARG A 274 -3.82 11.52 22.47
N ALA A 275 -3.66 10.37 23.13
CA ALA A 275 -4.78 9.63 23.69
C ALA A 275 -5.39 10.39 24.88
N GLU A 276 -4.57 11.00 25.77
CA GLU A 276 -5.03 11.81 26.88
C GLU A 276 -5.80 13.06 26.45
N THR A 277 -5.37 13.71 25.38
CA THR A 277 -6.04 14.91 24.84
C THR A 277 -7.17 14.59 23.85
N GLY A 278 -7.42 13.32 23.54
CA GLY A 278 -8.45 12.93 22.56
C GLY A 278 -8.12 13.32 21.12
N THR A 279 -6.86 13.60 20.82
CA THR A 279 -6.39 14.01 19.47
C THR A 279 -5.73 12.88 18.70
N LEU A 280 -5.83 11.64 19.21
CA LEU A 280 -5.29 10.45 18.53
C LEU A 280 -5.95 10.28 17.16
N GLY A 281 -5.13 10.19 16.12
CA GLY A 281 -5.60 10.08 14.74
C GLY A 281 -5.69 11.40 13.98
N LEU A 282 -5.67 12.55 14.65
CA LEU A 282 -5.58 13.87 14.02
C LEU A 282 -4.13 14.17 13.59
N ASP A 283 -3.97 14.89 12.49
CA ASP A 283 -2.67 15.42 12.05
C ASP A 283 -2.50 16.85 12.55
N LEU A 284 -2.09 16.99 13.82
CA LEU A 284 -1.99 18.30 14.51
C LEU A 284 -0.91 19.21 13.93
N GLU A 285 0.10 18.64 13.31
CA GLU A 285 1.32 19.33 12.89
C GLU A 285 1.55 19.23 11.37
N GLY A 286 0.80 18.37 10.67
CA GLY A 286 0.90 18.17 9.23
C GLY A 286 -0.04 19.09 8.46
N LYS A 287 0.02 18.96 7.13
CA LYS A 287 -0.88 19.67 6.21
C LYS A 287 -2.23 18.97 6.06
N GLY A 288 -2.44 17.81 6.71
CA GLY A 288 -3.63 16.99 6.60
C GLY A 288 -4.57 17.15 7.80
N TYR A 289 -5.76 16.56 7.66
CA TYR A 289 -6.74 16.49 8.75
C TYR A 289 -6.53 15.27 9.64
N ILE A 290 -6.27 14.11 9.03
CA ILE A 290 -5.98 12.87 9.76
C ILE A 290 -4.55 12.43 9.53
N ARG A 291 -4.01 11.75 10.54
CA ARG A 291 -2.74 11.05 10.44
C ARG A 291 -2.91 9.80 9.54
N LEU A 292 -2.19 9.77 8.43
CA LEU A 292 -2.22 8.66 7.46
C LEU A 292 -1.32 7.52 7.96
N ASP A 293 -1.72 6.87 9.04
CA ASP A 293 -1.08 5.67 9.55
C ASP A 293 -1.95 4.43 9.28
N PHE A 294 -1.34 3.24 9.36
CA PHE A 294 -2.02 1.98 9.12
C PHE A 294 -3.28 1.80 9.96
N PHE A 295 -3.23 2.19 11.24
CA PHE A 295 -4.34 1.99 12.17
C PHE A 295 -5.55 2.85 11.81
N ASN A 296 -5.33 4.09 11.44
CA ASN A 296 -6.40 4.98 10.97
C ASN A 296 -6.97 4.50 9.65
N LEU A 297 -6.10 4.23 8.66
CA LEU A 297 -6.51 3.81 7.33
C LEU A 297 -7.28 2.48 7.36
N PHE A 298 -6.84 1.52 8.19
CA PHE A 298 -7.55 0.25 8.34
C PHE A 298 -9.00 0.45 8.83
N TRP A 299 -9.21 1.26 9.88
CA TRP A 299 -10.55 1.49 10.39
C TRP A 299 -11.41 2.31 9.45
N LEU A 300 -10.82 3.25 8.70
CA LEU A 300 -11.53 3.97 7.64
C LEU A 300 -11.99 3.00 6.54
N PHE A 301 -11.15 2.06 6.16
CA PHE A 301 -11.49 1.02 5.20
C PHE A 301 -12.65 0.15 5.70
N VAL A 302 -12.53 -0.42 6.90
CA VAL A 302 -13.57 -1.31 7.48
C VAL A 302 -14.91 -0.60 7.61
N VAL A 303 -14.90 0.63 8.15
CA VAL A 303 -16.15 1.43 8.29
C VAL A 303 -16.70 1.81 6.91
N GLY A 304 -15.84 2.15 5.94
CA GLY A 304 -16.24 2.41 4.57
C GLY A 304 -16.92 1.19 3.93
N CYS A 305 -16.33 -0.02 4.09
CA CYS A 305 -16.92 -1.28 3.64
C CYS A 305 -18.33 -1.52 4.22
N PHE A 306 -18.49 -1.28 5.52
CA PHE A 306 -19.74 -1.54 6.23
C PHE A 306 -20.82 -0.50 5.88
N LEU A 307 -20.48 0.79 5.96
CA LEU A 307 -21.45 1.85 5.67
C LEU A 307 -21.86 1.86 4.18
N GLY A 308 -20.91 1.61 3.29
CA GLY A 308 -21.20 1.54 1.86
C GLY A 308 -22.14 0.40 1.52
N LEU A 309 -21.93 -0.77 2.11
CA LEU A 309 -22.85 -1.91 1.98
C LEU A 309 -24.26 -1.55 2.44
N ILE A 310 -24.41 -0.90 3.60
CA ILE A 310 -25.72 -0.47 4.10
C ILE A 310 -26.41 0.49 3.10
N VAL A 311 -25.67 1.47 2.61
CA VAL A 311 -26.19 2.44 1.63
C VAL A 311 -26.67 1.72 0.37
N GLU A 312 -25.92 0.75 -0.11
CA GLU A 312 -26.22 0.00 -1.32
C GLU A 312 -27.46 -0.91 -1.15
N ILE A 313 -27.56 -1.62 -0.02
CA ILE A 313 -28.75 -2.42 0.29
C ILE A 313 -30.00 -1.54 0.39
N ILE A 314 -29.91 -0.40 1.10
CA ILE A 314 -31.05 0.53 1.22
C ILE A 314 -31.42 1.09 -0.16
N TRP A 315 -30.44 1.49 -0.96
CA TRP A 315 -30.67 1.97 -2.31
C TRP A 315 -31.42 0.95 -3.17
N HIS A 316 -30.97 -0.31 -3.14
CA HIS A 316 -31.65 -1.39 -3.85
C HIS A 316 -33.10 -1.57 -3.39
N MET A 317 -33.32 -1.70 -2.08
CA MET A 317 -34.66 -1.93 -1.49
C MET A 317 -35.61 -0.76 -1.67
N VAL A 318 -35.12 0.45 -1.89
CA VAL A 318 -36.00 1.63 -2.01
C VAL A 318 -36.19 2.07 -3.46
N VAL A 319 -35.13 1.96 -4.28
CA VAL A 319 -35.09 2.57 -5.62
C VAL A 319 -35.06 1.54 -6.73
N VAL A 320 -34.23 0.49 -6.62
CA VAL A 320 -34.03 -0.46 -7.71
C VAL A 320 -35.16 -1.51 -7.74
N ASP A 321 -35.36 -2.18 -6.61
CA ASP A 321 -36.44 -3.20 -6.47
C ASP A 321 -37.13 -3.04 -5.10
N PRO A 322 -38.17 -2.20 -5.03
CA PRO A 322 -38.80 -1.79 -3.78
C PRO A 322 -39.31 -2.96 -2.96
N GLY A 323 -38.78 -3.10 -1.75
CA GLY A 323 -39.19 -4.14 -0.78
C GLY A 323 -38.42 -5.46 -0.92
N VAL A 324 -37.56 -5.63 -1.91
CA VAL A 324 -36.78 -6.85 -2.11
C VAL A 324 -35.36 -6.66 -1.51
N TYR A 325 -35.02 -7.52 -0.55
CA TYR A 325 -33.68 -7.60 -0.01
C TYR A 325 -32.77 -8.37 -0.97
N GLN A 326 -31.61 -7.81 -1.25
CA GLN A 326 -30.52 -8.46 -1.99
C GLN A 326 -29.22 -8.34 -1.21
N ASP A 327 -28.49 -9.46 -1.03
CA ASP A 327 -27.13 -9.41 -0.44
C ASP A 327 -26.17 -8.77 -1.45
N ARG A 328 -25.47 -7.73 -1.00
CA ARG A 328 -24.53 -6.96 -1.80
C ARG A 328 -23.12 -6.95 -1.19
N ALA A 329 -22.86 -7.93 -0.32
CA ALA A 329 -21.53 -8.09 0.24
C ALA A 329 -20.54 -8.53 -0.84
N GLY A 330 -19.32 -8.04 -0.71
CA GLY A 330 -18.21 -8.33 -1.65
C GLY A 330 -17.14 -9.26 -1.07
N LEU A 331 -17.34 -9.81 0.14
CA LEU A 331 -16.46 -10.81 0.76
C LEU A 331 -17.24 -12.05 1.15
N LEU A 332 -16.53 -13.19 1.29
CA LEU A 332 -17.14 -14.46 1.72
C LEU A 332 -17.80 -14.31 3.09
N TYR A 333 -17.17 -13.60 4.01
CA TYR A 333 -17.66 -13.46 5.36
C TYR A 333 -17.90 -12.00 5.74
N GLY A 334 -18.86 -11.83 6.64
CA GLY A 334 -19.21 -10.53 7.20
C GLY A 334 -19.92 -9.57 6.25
N PRO A 335 -20.38 -8.45 6.78
CA PRO A 335 -21.13 -7.44 6.03
C PRO A 335 -20.18 -6.38 5.45
N PHE A 336 -19.32 -6.78 4.52
CA PHE A 336 -18.29 -5.91 3.96
C PHE A 336 -18.38 -5.83 2.43
N SER A 337 -18.32 -4.60 1.90
CA SER A 337 -18.18 -4.34 0.48
C SER A 337 -16.85 -3.57 0.24
N PRO A 338 -15.77 -4.26 -0.18
CA PRO A 338 -14.43 -3.68 -0.29
C PRO A 338 -14.34 -2.47 -1.23
N ILE A 339 -15.17 -2.41 -2.25
CA ILE A 339 -15.19 -1.28 -3.19
C ILE A 339 -15.47 0.05 -2.47
N TYR A 340 -16.40 0.06 -1.51
CA TYR A 340 -16.70 1.27 -0.73
C TYR A 340 -15.59 1.60 0.26
N GLY A 341 -14.97 0.58 0.86
CA GLY A 341 -13.80 0.77 1.73
C GLY A 341 -12.62 1.39 0.98
N CYS A 342 -12.30 0.86 -0.18
CA CYS A 342 -11.26 1.40 -1.06
C CYS A 342 -11.62 2.82 -1.55
N GLY A 343 -12.86 3.05 -1.94
CA GLY A 343 -13.35 4.38 -2.32
C GLY A 343 -13.19 5.40 -1.19
N ALA A 344 -13.59 5.04 0.03
CA ALA A 344 -13.42 5.88 1.21
C ALA A 344 -11.94 6.20 1.51
N LEU A 345 -11.05 5.21 1.36
CA LEU A 345 -9.61 5.44 1.47
C LEU A 345 -9.08 6.37 0.39
N LEU A 346 -9.41 6.13 -0.88
CA LEU A 346 -8.94 6.96 -2.00
C LEU A 346 -9.38 8.42 -1.83
N MET A 347 -10.65 8.65 -1.47
CA MET A 347 -11.16 10.00 -1.20
C MET A 347 -10.45 10.64 0.00
N THR A 348 -10.21 9.86 1.07
CA THR A 348 -9.49 10.34 2.25
C THR A 348 -8.06 10.72 1.92
N LEU A 349 -7.31 9.86 1.22
CA LEU A 349 -5.92 10.10 0.83
C LEU A 349 -5.79 11.32 -0.08
N ALA A 350 -6.67 11.43 -1.09
CA ALA A 350 -6.65 12.55 -2.04
C ALA A 350 -7.02 13.88 -1.40
N LEU A 351 -8.01 13.88 -0.49
CA LEU A 351 -8.61 15.10 0.06
C LEU A 351 -8.20 15.41 1.50
N ASN A 352 -7.31 14.63 2.11
CA ASN A 352 -6.87 14.84 3.48
C ASN A 352 -6.34 16.26 3.73
N ARG A 353 -5.57 16.79 2.77
CA ARG A 353 -5.02 18.17 2.81
C ARG A 353 -6.04 19.24 2.43
N HIS A 354 -7.10 18.87 1.73
CA HIS A 354 -8.09 19.77 1.16
C HIS A 354 -9.46 19.68 1.84
N ARG A 355 -9.50 19.16 3.08
CA ARG A 355 -10.76 19.00 3.83
C ARG A 355 -11.52 20.34 4.01
N SER A 356 -10.80 21.45 4.18
CA SER A 356 -11.36 22.81 4.30
C SER A 356 -11.82 23.41 2.98
N ALA A 357 -11.51 22.77 1.85
CA ALA A 357 -11.91 23.26 0.54
C ALA A 357 -13.44 23.41 0.39
N ASN A 358 -13.84 24.18 -0.61
CA ASN A 358 -15.23 24.38 -0.97
C ASN A 358 -15.91 23.01 -1.24
N ILE A 359 -17.16 22.87 -0.78
CA ILE A 359 -17.97 21.65 -0.94
C ILE A 359 -18.09 21.25 -2.40
N ILE A 360 -18.23 22.20 -3.32
CA ILE A 360 -18.33 21.94 -4.77
C ILE A 360 -17.04 21.31 -5.28
N LEU A 361 -15.88 21.81 -4.86
CA LEU A 361 -14.59 21.25 -5.26
C LEU A 361 -14.42 19.81 -4.74
N ILE A 362 -14.80 19.57 -3.48
CA ILE A 362 -14.79 18.22 -2.90
C ILE A 362 -15.74 17.31 -3.66
N PHE A 363 -16.95 17.77 -3.96
CA PHE A 363 -17.93 17.01 -4.73
C PHE A 363 -17.38 16.61 -6.11
N VAL A 364 -16.85 17.56 -6.88
CA VAL A 364 -16.29 17.28 -8.22
C VAL A 364 -15.11 16.31 -8.13
N ALA A 365 -14.19 16.52 -7.18
CA ALA A 365 -13.05 15.61 -7.00
C ALA A 365 -13.50 14.20 -6.65
N CYS A 366 -14.46 14.05 -5.71
CA CYS A 366 -14.99 12.74 -5.33
C CYS A 366 -15.79 12.08 -6.48
N THR A 367 -16.51 12.86 -7.29
CA THR A 367 -17.19 12.36 -8.51
C THR A 367 -16.19 11.73 -9.47
N ILE A 368 -15.08 12.43 -9.75
CA ILE A 368 -14.04 11.96 -10.67
C ILE A 368 -13.32 10.72 -10.09
N ILE A 369 -12.91 10.79 -8.83
CA ILE A 369 -12.19 9.69 -8.17
C ILE A 369 -13.08 8.45 -8.07
N GLY A 370 -14.32 8.62 -7.65
CA GLY A 370 -15.29 7.52 -7.51
C GLY A 370 -15.62 6.87 -8.84
N GLY A 371 -15.95 7.66 -9.86
CA GLY A 371 -16.28 7.15 -11.19
C GLY A 371 -15.09 6.46 -11.88
N ALA A 372 -13.88 7.01 -11.75
CA ALA A 372 -12.68 6.39 -12.29
C ALA A 372 -12.36 5.06 -11.58
N PHE A 373 -12.53 5.01 -10.27
CA PHE A 373 -12.31 3.79 -9.48
C PHE A 373 -13.36 2.72 -9.79
N GLU A 374 -14.63 3.09 -9.89
CA GLU A 374 -15.73 2.20 -10.28
C GLU A 374 -15.48 1.60 -11.67
N TRP A 375 -15.12 2.44 -12.63
CA TRP A 375 -14.78 1.99 -13.97
C TRP A 375 -13.62 0.99 -13.97
N PHE A 376 -12.56 1.28 -13.21
CA PHE A 376 -11.39 0.41 -13.10
C PHE A 376 -11.75 -0.94 -12.46
N VAL A 377 -12.53 -0.95 -11.38
CA VAL A 377 -12.93 -2.20 -10.68
C VAL A 377 -13.79 -3.05 -11.60
N SER A 378 -14.78 -2.47 -12.30
CA SER A 378 -15.59 -3.18 -13.28
C SER A 378 -14.74 -3.81 -14.38
N TYR A 379 -13.79 -3.04 -14.94
CA TYR A 379 -12.89 -3.51 -15.98
C TYR A 379 -12.00 -4.67 -15.47
N TRP A 380 -11.47 -4.55 -14.27
CA TRP A 380 -10.64 -5.58 -13.65
C TRP A 380 -11.44 -6.87 -13.38
N MET A 381 -12.64 -6.77 -12.82
CA MET A 381 -13.47 -7.94 -12.51
C MET A 381 -13.88 -8.70 -13.77
N GLU A 382 -14.27 -7.99 -14.83
CA GLU A 382 -14.64 -8.62 -16.10
C GLU A 382 -13.42 -9.28 -16.76
N THR A 383 -12.28 -8.58 -16.80
CA THR A 383 -11.07 -9.09 -17.46
C THR A 383 -10.44 -10.26 -16.71
N ALA A 384 -10.43 -10.22 -15.37
CA ALA A 384 -9.82 -11.24 -14.53
C ALA A 384 -10.72 -12.46 -14.29
N PHE A 385 -12.04 -12.27 -14.18
CA PHE A 385 -12.97 -13.33 -13.75
C PHE A 385 -14.20 -13.46 -14.65
N GLY A 386 -14.29 -12.70 -15.74
CA GLY A 386 -15.50 -12.67 -16.57
C GLY A 386 -16.75 -12.17 -15.86
N ILE A 387 -16.60 -11.43 -14.73
CA ILE A 387 -17.70 -10.99 -13.88
C ILE A 387 -18.15 -9.59 -14.25
N ILE A 388 -19.43 -9.42 -14.52
CA ILE A 388 -20.12 -8.13 -14.56
C ILE A 388 -20.91 -7.98 -13.26
N ALA A 389 -20.51 -7.04 -12.41
CA ALA A 389 -21.20 -6.75 -11.15
C ALA A 389 -22.26 -5.65 -11.32
N TRP A 390 -22.14 -4.80 -12.35
CA TRP A 390 -23.12 -3.77 -12.72
C TRP A 390 -22.97 -3.40 -14.20
N ASP A 391 -24.07 -2.92 -14.79
CA ASP A 391 -24.10 -2.43 -16.17
C ASP A 391 -24.94 -1.15 -16.24
N TYR A 392 -24.33 -0.08 -16.74
CA TYR A 392 -24.94 1.24 -16.88
C TYR A 392 -25.15 1.67 -18.34
N HIS A 393 -25.31 0.70 -19.26
CA HIS A 393 -25.73 1.04 -20.62
C HIS A 393 -27.10 1.72 -20.61
N GLY A 394 -27.27 2.72 -21.47
CA GLY A 394 -28.50 3.54 -21.53
C GLY A 394 -28.53 4.72 -20.55
N TYR A 395 -27.59 4.81 -19.60
CA TYR A 395 -27.44 6.00 -18.76
C TYR A 395 -26.52 7.03 -19.42
N PHE A 396 -26.68 8.32 -19.05
CA PHE A 396 -25.87 9.40 -19.60
C PHE A 396 -24.37 9.17 -19.33
N LEU A 397 -23.57 9.17 -20.36
CA LEU A 397 -22.17 8.76 -20.45
C LEU A 397 -21.91 7.26 -20.22
N GLY A 398 -22.91 6.45 -19.86
CA GLY A 398 -22.72 5.03 -19.64
C GLY A 398 -22.24 4.29 -20.88
N ASP A 399 -22.91 4.49 -22.02
CA ASP A 399 -22.54 3.86 -23.28
C ASP A 399 -21.13 4.27 -23.75
N LEU A 400 -20.75 5.55 -23.56
CA LEU A 400 -19.41 6.04 -23.91
C LEU A 400 -18.30 5.41 -23.04
N LEU A 401 -18.64 5.06 -21.79
CA LEU A 401 -17.72 4.49 -20.82
C LEU A 401 -17.83 2.94 -20.76
N GLY A 402 -18.51 2.33 -21.74
CA GLY A 402 -18.64 0.89 -21.86
C GLY A 402 -19.52 0.24 -20.78
N GLY A 403 -20.54 0.95 -20.28
CA GLY A 403 -21.45 0.48 -19.24
C GLY A 403 -20.85 0.38 -17.83
N ARG A 404 -19.56 0.71 -17.67
CA ARG A 404 -18.81 0.46 -16.43
C ARG A 404 -19.01 1.51 -15.35
N THR A 405 -19.34 2.73 -15.72
CA THR A 405 -19.75 3.85 -14.87
C THR A 405 -20.60 4.83 -15.66
N CYS A 406 -21.34 5.70 -14.97
CA CYS A 406 -22.11 6.77 -15.62
C CYS A 406 -22.11 8.03 -14.75
N LEU A 407 -22.49 9.17 -15.33
CA LEU A 407 -22.45 10.45 -14.61
C LEU A 407 -23.36 10.45 -13.37
N MET A 408 -24.50 9.79 -13.41
CA MET A 408 -25.43 9.73 -12.28
C MET A 408 -24.78 9.05 -11.07
N PHE A 409 -24.24 7.83 -11.21
CA PHE A 409 -23.60 7.10 -10.10
C PHE A 409 -22.28 7.73 -9.68
N SER A 410 -21.46 8.22 -10.62
CA SER A 410 -20.27 9.01 -10.27
C SER A 410 -20.62 10.25 -9.43
N SER A 411 -21.74 10.94 -9.72
CA SER A 411 -22.21 12.07 -8.91
C SER A 411 -22.70 11.64 -7.52
N MET A 412 -23.25 10.43 -7.37
CA MET A 412 -23.58 9.87 -6.07
C MET A 412 -22.32 9.62 -5.24
N PHE A 413 -21.22 9.12 -5.84
CA PHE A 413 -19.93 9.05 -5.16
C PHE A 413 -19.42 10.44 -4.76
N GLY A 414 -19.68 11.45 -5.58
CA GLY A 414 -19.41 12.85 -5.23
C GLY A 414 -20.12 13.28 -3.94
N LEU A 415 -21.42 12.98 -3.85
CA LEU A 415 -22.23 13.30 -2.67
C LEU A 415 -21.79 12.51 -1.44
N LEU A 416 -21.60 11.20 -1.59
CA LEU A 416 -21.09 10.32 -0.53
C LEU A 416 -19.71 10.76 -0.05
N GLY A 417 -18.84 11.21 -0.96
CA GLY A 417 -17.52 11.73 -0.63
C GLY A 417 -17.55 13.02 0.18
N VAL A 418 -18.47 13.95 -0.15
CA VAL A 418 -18.70 15.15 0.67
C VAL A 418 -19.17 14.75 2.07
N LEU A 419 -20.16 13.86 2.16
CA LEU A 419 -20.67 13.33 3.43
C LEU A 419 -19.55 12.66 4.24
N TRP A 420 -18.74 11.84 3.57
CA TRP A 420 -17.59 11.18 4.18
C TRP A 420 -16.59 12.18 4.77
N ILE A 421 -16.08 13.09 3.96
CA ILE A 421 -15.00 14.02 4.35
C ILE A 421 -15.47 15.04 5.40
N LYS A 422 -16.71 15.57 5.26
CA LYS A 422 -17.18 16.65 6.13
C LYS A 422 -17.85 16.16 7.41
N LEU A 423 -18.52 15.00 7.39
CA LEU A 423 -19.33 14.52 8.50
C LEU A 423 -18.83 13.21 9.10
N ILE A 424 -18.70 12.15 8.28
CA ILE A 424 -18.43 10.80 8.80
C ILE A 424 -17.01 10.72 9.35
N LEU A 425 -16.02 11.21 8.64
CA LEU A 425 -14.62 11.16 9.04
C LEU A 425 -14.36 11.82 10.41
N PRO A 426 -14.83 13.04 10.72
CA PRO A 426 -14.70 13.63 12.05
C PRO A 426 -15.42 12.84 13.15
N MET A 427 -16.63 12.33 12.87
CA MET A 427 -17.37 11.50 13.83
C MET A 427 -16.63 10.20 14.13
N LEU A 428 -16.10 9.56 13.11
CA LEU A 428 -15.34 8.31 13.25
C LEU A 428 -14.07 8.51 14.07
N LEU A 429 -13.33 9.58 13.85
CA LEU A 429 -12.14 9.90 14.66
C LEU A 429 -12.49 10.11 16.13
N LYS A 430 -13.61 10.81 16.44
CA LYS A 430 -14.10 10.96 17.81
C LYS A 430 -14.44 9.61 18.45
N LEU A 431 -15.01 8.68 17.68
CA LEU A 431 -15.36 7.34 18.15
C LEU A 431 -14.09 6.50 18.39
N ILE A 432 -13.16 6.52 17.47
CA ILE A 432 -11.88 5.79 17.57
C ILE A 432 -11.07 6.27 18.77
N ASN A 433 -11.11 7.57 19.07
CA ASN A 433 -10.40 8.16 20.22
C ASN A 433 -10.94 7.70 21.59
N LYS A 434 -12.15 7.11 21.65
CA LYS A 434 -12.68 6.51 22.88
C LYS A 434 -12.08 5.14 23.18
N ILE A 435 -11.45 4.48 22.20
CA ILE A 435 -10.84 3.16 22.38
C ILE A 435 -9.46 3.36 23.04
N PRO A 436 -9.16 2.66 24.15
CA PRO A 436 -7.84 2.71 24.76
C PRO A 436 -6.75 2.38 23.75
N TRP A 437 -5.73 3.22 23.62
CA TRP A 437 -4.75 3.12 22.54
C TRP A 437 -4.02 1.77 22.47
N LYS A 438 -3.72 1.14 23.63
CA LYS A 438 -3.10 -0.19 23.69
C LYS A 438 -4.01 -1.27 23.12
N ALA A 439 -5.30 -1.26 23.50
CA ALA A 439 -6.29 -2.18 22.97
C ALA A 439 -6.49 -1.99 21.46
N ARG A 440 -6.47 -0.73 20.99
CA ARG A 440 -6.58 -0.36 19.59
C ARG A 440 -5.52 -1.06 18.73
N TYR A 441 -4.25 -1.08 19.14
CA TYR A 441 -3.18 -1.74 18.36
C TYR A 441 -3.43 -3.25 18.23
N VAL A 442 -3.75 -3.92 19.33
CA VAL A 442 -3.99 -5.37 19.35
C VAL A 442 -5.22 -5.72 18.50
N VAL A 443 -6.34 -5.05 18.75
CA VAL A 443 -7.60 -5.31 18.04
C VAL A 443 -7.43 -5.03 16.54
N THR A 444 -6.82 -3.90 16.17
CA THR A 444 -6.59 -3.58 14.76
C THR A 444 -5.74 -4.63 14.05
N SER A 445 -4.67 -5.11 14.71
CA SER A 445 -3.81 -6.14 14.12
C SER A 445 -4.54 -7.46 13.89
N ILE A 446 -5.34 -7.89 14.86
CA ILE A 446 -6.16 -9.10 14.73
C ILE A 446 -7.20 -8.93 13.61
N CYS A 447 -7.96 -7.85 13.62
CA CYS A 447 -8.97 -7.57 12.60
C CYS A 447 -8.36 -7.45 11.19
N ALA A 448 -7.17 -6.85 11.07
CA ALA A 448 -6.47 -6.73 9.79
C ALA A 448 -6.05 -8.10 9.24
N VAL A 449 -5.56 -9.00 10.10
CA VAL A 449 -5.22 -10.37 9.67
C VAL A 449 -6.47 -11.13 9.24
N LEU A 450 -7.57 -11.05 10.01
CA LEU A 450 -8.83 -11.70 9.66
C LEU A 450 -9.39 -11.16 8.34
N MET A 451 -9.39 -9.85 8.15
CA MET A 451 -9.83 -9.21 6.91
C MET A 451 -8.96 -9.63 5.71
N LEU A 452 -7.63 -9.71 5.90
CA LEU A 452 -6.73 -10.18 4.86
C LEU A 452 -7.01 -11.63 4.47
N VAL A 453 -7.23 -12.50 5.45
CA VAL A 453 -7.58 -13.91 5.21
C VAL A 453 -8.89 -13.99 4.43
N ASP A 454 -9.92 -13.24 4.83
CA ASP A 454 -11.20 -13.21 4.14
C ASP A 454 -11.08 -12.69 2.70
N CYS A 455 -10.31 -11.63 2.47
CA CYS A 455 -10.02 -11.13 1.12
C CYS A 455 -9.34 -12.19 0.23
N VAL A 456 -8.31 -12.88 0.76
CA VAL A 456 -7.59 -13.93 0.02
C VAL A 456 -8.53 -15.11 -0.27
N MET A 457 -9.30 -15.56 0.71
CA MET A 457 -10.28 -16.63 0.52
C MET A 457 -11.34 -16.25 -0.50
N THR A 458 -11.83 -15.01 -0.46
CA THR A 458 -12.83 -14.50 -1.42
C THR A 458 -12.31 -14.55 -2.85
N ILE A 459 -11.10 -14.03 -3.08
CA ILE A 459 -10.49 -14.02 -4.42
C ILE A 459 -10.30 -15.46 -4.92
N GLN A 460 -9.84 -16.37 -4.08
CA GLN A 460 -9.67 -17.78 -4.45
C GLN A 460 -11.00 -18.50 -4.71
N ALA A 461 -12.03 -18.23 -3.90
CA ALA A 461 -13.35 -18.80 -4.11
C ALA A 461 -13.97 -18.32 -5.44
N ILE A 462 -13.83 -17.04 -5.77
CA ILE A 462 -14.28 -16.47 -7.05
C ILE A 462 -13.51 -17.12 -8.22
N ASP A 463 -12.21 -17.32 -8.09
CA ASP A 463 -11.39 -17.95 -9.11
C ASP A 463 -11.80 -19.42 -9.35
N CYS A 464 -12.01 -20.20 -8.27
CA CYS A 464 -12.53 -21.56 -8.38
C CYS A 464 -13.96 -21.61 -8.98
N TRP A 465 -14.79 -20.64 -8.65
CA TRP A 465 -16.12 -20.50 -9.27
C TRP A 465 -16.03 -20.21 -10.76
N TYR A 466 -15.12 -19.31 -11.17
CA TYR A 466 -14.81 -19.05 -12.58
C TYR A 466 -14.31 -20.32 -13.30
N GLU A 467 -13.36 -21.05 -12.71
CA GLU A 467 -12.80 -22.27 -13.32
C GLU A 467 -13.86 -23.37 -13.51
N ARG A 468 -14.77 -23.55 -12.54
CA ARG A 468 -15.92 -24.47 -12.67
C ARG A 468 -16.86 -24.05 -13.81
N ALA A 469 -17.20 -22.77 -13.88
CA ALA A 469 -18.04 -22.22 -14.95
C ALA A 469 -17.38 -22.34 -16.35
N ALA A 470 -16.04 -22.26 -16.40
CA ALA A 470 -15.25 -22.49 -17.61
C ALA A 470 -15.07 -23.99 -17.97
N GLY A 471 -15.58 -24.92 -17.13
CA GLY A 471 -15.47 -26.36 -17.34
C GLY A 471 -14.06 -26.91 -17.12
N LYS A 472 -13.20 -26.21 -16.37
CA LYS A 472 -11.84 -26.69 -16.02
C LYS A 472 -11.92 -27.76 -14.93
N GLU A 473 -11.05 -28.77 -15.03
CA GLU A 473 -10.97 -29.84 -14.03
C GLU A 473 -10.26 -29.38 -12.76
N VAL A 474 -10.77 -29.87 -11.61
CA VAL A 474 -10.14 -29.66 -10.29
C VAL A 474 -8.85 -30.46 -10.21
N THR A 475 -7.72 -29.79 -10.10
CA THR A 475 -6.41 -30.43 -10.12
C THR A 475 -5.66 -30.31 -8.80
N THR A 476 -5.97 -29.32 -7.96
CA THR A 476 -5.22 -29.04 -6.74
C THR A 476 -6.06 -29.28 -5.48
N PRO A 477 -5.44 -29.61 -4.32
CA PRO A 477 -6.15 -29.73 -3.05
C PRO A 477 -6.84 -28.45 -2.60
N VAL A 478 -6.33 -27.29 -3.03
CA VAL A 478 -6.92 -25.97 -2.74
C VAL A 478 -8.23 -25.81 -3.48
N GLN A 479 -8.25 -26.11 -4.78
CA GLN A 479 -9.47 -26.08 -5.59
C GLN A 479 -10.50 -27.05 -5.02
N GLN A 480 -10.10 -28.27 -4.67
CA GLN A 480 -11.00 -29.25 -4.04
C GLN A 480 -11.63 -28.73 -2.76
N PHE A 481 -10.86 -28.06 -1.89
CA PHE A 481 -11.38 -27.43 -0.67
C PHE A 481 -12.47 -26.39 -1.00
N TYR A 482 -12.24 -25.52 -2.01
CA TYR A 482 -13.23 -24.51 -2.37
C TYR A 482 -14.46 -25.10 -3.05
N ASP A 483 -14.32 -26.13 -3.87
CA ASP A 483 -15.44 -26.82 -4.50
C ASP A 483 -16.35 -27.53 -3.50
N GLU A 484 -15.77 -28.13 -2.45
CA GLU A 484 -16.51 -28.82 -1.39
C GLU A 484 -17.24 -27.86 -0.44
N ASN A 485 -16.70 -26.65 -0.22
CA ASN A 485 -17.20 -25.72 0.81
C ASN A 485 -17.91 -24.49 0.24
N TYR A 486 -17.68 -24.14 -1.04
CA TYR A 486 -18.23 -22.96 -1.70
C TYR A 486 -18.68 -23.35 -3.12
N ASP A 487 -19.69 -24.20 -3.20
CA ASP A 487 -20.27 -24.63 -4.47
C ASP A 487 -20.98 -23.47 -5.21
N ASP A 488 -21.45 -23.73 -6.43
CA ASP A 488 -22.06 -22.70 -7.27
C ASP A 488 -23.33 -22.12 -6.66
N GLU A 489 -24.11 -22.92 -5.94
CA GLU A 489 -25.32 -22.45 -5.25
C GLU A 489 -24.96 -21.52 -4.10
N TRP A 490 -23.94 -21.87 -3.31
CA TRP A 490 -23.46 -21.04 -2.23
C TRP A 490 -22.89 -19.70 -2.77
N MET A 491 -22.06 -19.77 -3.81
CA MET A 491 -21.45 -18.59 -4.42
C MET A 491 -22.51 -17.66 -5.00
N GLN A 492 -23.50 -18.19 -5.70
CA GLN A 492 -24.58 -17.41 -6.29
C GLN A 492 -25.51 -16.79 -5.22
N ASN A 493 -25.74 -17.50 -4.12
CA ASN A 493 -26.48 -16.96 -2.98
C ASN A 493 -25.73 -15.86 -2.23
N ARG A 494 -24.39 -15.93 -2.19
CA ARG A 494 -23.54 -14.94 -1.53
C ARG A 494 -23.29 -13.72 -2.40
N PHE A 495 -23.01 -13.92 -3.68
CA PHE A 495 -22.68 -12.87 -4.64
C PHE A 495 -23.83 -12.64 -5.64
N GLN A 496 -25.01 -12.32 -5.10
CA GLN A 496 -26.26 -12.19 -5.87
C GLN A 496 -26.23 -11.12 -6.98
N THR A 497 -25.26 -10.22 -6.95
CA THR A 497 -25.10 -9.15 -7.94
C THR A 497 -24.10 -9.49 -9.05
N MET A 498 -23.41 -10.63 -8.95
CA MET A 498 -22.36 -10.99 -9.89
C MET A 498 -22.90 -11.90 -10.98
N ASP A 499 -22.82 -11.48 -12.24
CA ASP A 499 -23.05 -12.30 -13.43
C ASP A 499 -21.70 -12.79 -13.96
N LEU A 500 -21.46 -14.11 -13.88
CA LEU A 500 -20.21 -14.75 -14.24
C LEU A 500 -20.34 -15.41 -15.61
N ASP A 501 -19.57 -14.93 -16.57
CA ASP A 501 -19.44 -15.48 -17.93
C ASP A 501 -17.95 -15.62 -18.29
N PRO A 502 -17.40 -16.84 -18.23
CA PRO A 502 -16.00 -17.06 -18.52
C PRO A 502 -15.52 -16.56 -19.90
N SER A 503 -16.41 -16.51 -20.90
CA SER A 503 -16.06 -16.04 -22.24
C SER A 503 -15.63 -14.57 -22.32
N ARG A 504 -15.91 -13.79 -21.26
CA ARG A 504 -15.56 -12.37 -21.16
C ARG A 504 -14.19 -12.12 -20.53
N SER A 505 -13.61 -13.14 -19.91
CA SER A 505 -12.27 -12.99 -19.30
C SER A 505 -11.19 -12.94 -20.36
N ALA A 506 -10.05 -12.33 -20.03
CA ALA A 506 -8.90 -12.26 -20.93
C ALA A 506 -8.08 -13.57 -21.00
N HIS A 507 -8.47 -14.58 -20.26
CA HIS A 507 -7.77 -15.88 -20.18
C HIS A 507 -8.73 -17.08 -20.31
N SER A 508 -9.87 -16.86 -20.97
CA SER A 508 -10.89 -17.89 -21.27
C SER A 508 -10.40 -18.92 -22.29
#